data_2fcb230708cb31fdc82edaeb3ab9caad
#
_entry.id   2fcb230708cb31fdc82edaeb3ab9caad
#
_cell.length_a   1.000
_cell.length_b   1.000
_cell.length_c   1.000
_cell.angle_alpha   90.00
_cell.angle_beta   90.00
_cell.angle_gamma   90.00
#
_symmetry.space_group_name_H-M   'P 1'
#
loop_
_entity.id
_entity.type
_entity.pdbx_description
1 polymer ?
#
loop_
_entity_poly.entity_id
_entity_poly.type
_entity_poly.pdbx_seq_one_letter_code
_entity_poly.pdbx_strand_id
1 'polypeptide(L)'
;EGGFFTQQEPDFQLQEIFRQAADNPILALASAARLGKELPYADYGAAKVIPRSEVTPELVLEADQILVGTNRTRMRYNQRLRQLKGYEGQYPQSGDKLVCLRNDATKNLLNGSMWHVLSAGKETTHAYLPMLLTSEDSEMPTSLKVKVLKSYFDGNFSTASWSKQKAYDQFDYGYVLTVHKAQGSQWDNVVLFDESYAFAENGEKWLYTGITRAA
;
A
#
# COMPACT_ATOMS: atom_id res chain seq x y z
N GLU A 1 18.05 6.80 -11.50
CA GLU A 1 19.50 6.82 -11.25
C GLU A 1 19.78 5.89 -10.07
N GLY A 2 20.39 4.72 -10.33
CA GLY A 2 20.82 3.80 -9.29
C GLY A 2 21.97 4.40 -8.47
N GLY A 3 21.99 4.17 -7.15
CA GLY A 3 23.10 4.57 -6.30
C GLY A 3 24.41 3.86 -6.71
N PHE A 4 25.55 4.38 -6.27
CA PHE A 4 26.90 3.88 -6.60
C PHE A 4 27.02 2.35 -6.47
N PHE A 5 26.48 1.76 -5.41
CA PHE A 5 26.53 0.32 -5.17
C PHE A 5 25.62 -0.51 -6.08
N THR A 6 24.60 0.08 -6.69
CA THR A 6 23.68 -0.64 -7.60
C THR A 6 24.18 -0.66 -9.06
N GLN A 7 25.25 0.06 -9.35
CA GLN A 7 25.89 0.12 -10.69
C GLN A 7 27.12 -0.80 -10.81
N GLN A 8 27.55 -1.41 -9.69
CA GLN A 8 28.68 -2.36 -9.69
C GLN A 8 28.18 -3.78 -9.82
N GLU A 9 28.97 -4.66 -10.44
CA GLU A 9 28.71 -6.10 -10.37
C GLU A 9 28.77 -6.54 -8.89
N PRO A 10 27.73 -7.26 -8.42
CA PRO A 10 27.74 -7.71 -7.03
C PRO A 10 28.82 -8.76 -6.80
N ASP A 11 29.60 -8.61 -5.73
CA ASP A 11 30.57 -9.63 -5.29
C ASP A 11 29.89 -10.97 -4.97
N PHE A 12 28.60 -10.92 -4.61
CA PHE A 12 27.78 -12.09 -4.30
C PHE A 12 26.34 -11.86 -4.67
N GLN A 13 25.73 -12.80 -5.37
CA GLN A 13 24.31 -12.78 -5.72
C GLN A 13 23.64 -14.04 -5.19
N LEU A 14 22.67 -13.88 -4.26
CA LEU A 14 21.82 -14.98 -3.82
C LEU A 14 20.90 -15.40 -4.98
N GLN A 15 21.14 -16.58 -5.53
CA GLN A 15 20.37 -17.13 -6.65
C GLN A 15 19.43 -18.27 -6.24
N GLU A 16 19.66 -18.89 -5.09
CA GLU A 16 18.84 -20.02 -4.64
C GLU A 16 17.71 -19.55 -3.74
N ILE A 17 16.49 -19.88 -4.15
CA ILE A 17 15.32 -19.87 -3.28
C ILE A 17 15.38 -21.19 -2.49
N PHE A 18 15.29 -21.13 -1.16
CA PHE A 18 15.28 -22.32 -0.31
C PHE A 18 14.26 -23.36 -0.84
N ARG A 19 14.63 -24.64 -0.86
CA ARG A 19 13.82 -25.76 -1.41
C ARG A 19 12.40 -25.84 -0.86
N GLN A 20 12.14 -25.38 0.38
CA GLN A 20 10.79 -25.32 0.93
C GLN A 20 9.90 -24.26 0.25
N ALA A 21 10.50 -23.31 -0.44
CA ALA A 21 9.78 -22.28 -1.19
C ALA A 21 9.47 -22.68 -2.63
N ALA A 22 10.09 -23.74 -3.16
CA ALA A 22 9.90 -24.17 -4.56
C ALA A 22 8.47 -24.68 -4.84
N ASP A 23 7.78 -25.20 -3.81
CA ASP A 23 6.41 -25.69 -3.91
C ASP A 23 5.36 -24.59 -3.61
N ASN A 24 5.79 -23.36 -3.25
CA ASN A 24 4.88 -22.25 -3.00
C ASN A 24 4.50 -21.57 -4.33
N PRO A 25 3.21 -21.60 -4.74
CA PRO A 25 2.75 -21.00 -5.99
C PRO A 25 3.05 -19.50 -6.09
N ILE A 26 3.02 -18.78 -4.98
CA ILE A 26 3.32 -17.34 -4.92
C ILE A 26 4.77 -17.09 -5.35
N LEU A 27 5.71 -17.88 -4.83
CA LEU A 27 7.13 -17.77 -5.18
C LEU A 27 7.43 -18.23 -6.60
N ALA A 28 6.70 -19.24 -7.10
CA ALA A 28 6.79 -19.67 -8.49
C ALA A 28 6.34 -18.55 -9.44
N LEU A 29 5.19 -17.91 -9.17
CA LEU A 29 4.69 -16.76 -9.92
C LEU A 29 5.64 -15.57 -9.83
N ALA A 30 6.16 -15.26 -8.65
CA ALA A 30 7.14 -14.18 -8.46
C ALA A 30 8.40 -14.43 -9.29
N SER A 31 8.93 -15.66 -9.27
CA SER A 31 10.11 -16.04 -10.05
C SER A 31 9.85 -15.96 -11.56
N ALA A 32 8.66 -16.39 -12.01
CA ALA A 32 8.26 -16.25 -13.41
C ALA A 32 8.19 -14.77 -13.83
N ALA A 33 7.58 -13.92 -13.01
CA ALA A 33 7.50 -12.48 -13.24
C ALA A 33 8.90 -11.84 -13.33
N ARG A 34 9.82 -12.21 -12.44
CA ARG A 34 11.21 -11.71 -12.44
C ARG A 34 11.98 -12.07 -13.72
N LEU A 35 11.64 -13.20 -14.33
CA LEU A 35 12.25 -13.69 -15.57
C LEU A 35 11.52 -13.18 -16.83
N GLY A 36 10.57 -12.26 -16.70
CA GLY A 36 9.77 -11.74 -17.82
C GLY A 36 8.87 -12.77 -18.47
N LYS A 37 8.54 -13.86 -17.76
CA LYS A 37 7.63 -14.89 -18.28
C LYS A 37 6.18 -14.43 -18.13
N GLU A 38 5.35 -14.84 -19.09
CA GLU A 38 3.91 -14.65 -18.95
C GLU A 38 3.38 -15.40 -17.72
N LEU A 39 2.41 -14.80 -17.05
CA LEU A 39 1.65 -15.38 -15.95
C LEU A 39 0.26 -15.79 -16.48
N PRO A 40 0.04 -17.05 -16.86
CA PRO A 40 -1.23 -17.49 -17.42
C PRO A 40 -2.39 -17.31 -16.42
N TYR A 41 -3.57 -16.98 -16.94
CA TYR A 41 -4.78 -16.96 -16.12
C TYR A 41 -5.11 -18.38 -15.64
N ALA A 42 -4.99 -18.61 -14.35
CA ALA A 42 -5.26 -19.89 -13.71
C ALA A 42 -5.40 -19.76 -12.19
N ASP A 43 -5.97 -20.80 -11.58
CA ASP A 43 -5.93 -21.02 -10.14
C ASP A 43 -4.72 -21.90 -9.81
N TYR A 44 -3.81 -21.38 -9.01
CA TYR A 44 -2.59 -22.06 -8.56
C TYR A 44 -2.69 -22.51 -7.09
N GLY A 45 -3.89 -22.55 -6.52
CA GLY A 45 -4.13 -22.88 -5.10
C GLY A 45 -3.98 -21.67 -4.19
N ALA A 46 -2.80 -21.44 -3.63
CA ALA A 46 -2.54 -20.28 -2.77
C ALA A 46 -2.52 -18.94 -3.53
N ALA A 47 -2.50 -18.96 -4.87
CA ALA A 47 -2.53 -17.77 -5.71
C ALA A 47 -3.44 -17.97 -6.92
N LYS A 48 -4.03 -16.89 -7.42
CA LYS A 48 -4.83 -16.87 -8.64
C LYS A 48 -4.38 -15.75 -9.54
N VAL A 49 -4.29 -16.02 -10.84
CA VAL A 49 -4.12 -15.00 -11.86
C VAL A 49 -5.40 -14.94 -12.67
N ILE A 50 -6.11 -13.83 -12.60
CA ILE A 50 -7.42 -13.63 -13.23
C ILE A 50 -7.43 -12.39 -14.10
N PRO A 51 -8.24 -12.36 -15.17
CA PRO A 51 -8.44 -11.14 -15.95
C PRO A 51 -9.17 -10.09 -15.09
N ARG A 52 -8.89 -8.83 -15.36
CA ARG A 52 -9.48 -7.72 -14.61
C ARG A 52 -11.02 -7.69 -14.63
N SER A 53 -11.62 -8.23 -15.68
CA SER A 53 -13.09 -8.35 -15.82
C SER A 53 -13.73 -9.29 -14.81
N GLU A 54 -12.96 -10.20 -14.20
CA GLU A 54 -13.42 -11.16 -13.19
C GLU A 54 -13.22 -10.68 -11.76
N VAL A 55 -12.63 -9.49 -11.57
CA VAL A 55 -12.48 -8.90 -10.24
C VAL A 55 -13.82 -8.40 -9.72
N THR A 56 -14.31 -9.03 -8.66
CA THR A 56 -15.58 -8.66 -8.01
C THR A 56 -15.37 -7.74 -6.80
N PRO A 57 -16.40 -7.02 -6.36
CA PRO A 57 -16.35 -6.24 -5.12
C PRO A 57 -15.97 -7.07 -3.90
N GLU A 58 -16.50 -8.31 -3.80
CA GLU A 58 -16.24 -9.23 -2.68
C GLU A 58 -14.75 -9.54 -2.58
N LEU A 59 -14.12 -9.92 -3.70
CA LEU A 59 -12.70 -10.25 -3.75
C LEU A 59 -11.83 -9.10 -3.23
N VAL A 60 -12.14 -7.85 -3.59
CA VAL A 60 -11.35 -6.70 -3.11
C VAL A 60 -11.69 -6.28 -1.69
N LEU A 61 -12.89 -6.58 -1.19
CA LEU A 61 -13.29 -6.28 0.19
C LEU A 61 -12.73 -7.28 1.21
N GLU A 62 -12.48 -8.53 0.78
CA GLU A 62 -11.88 -9.60 1.59
C GLU A 62 -10.36 -9.51 1.68
N ALA A 63 -9.72 -8.74 0.80
CA ALA A 63 -8.27 -8.58 0.82
C ALA A 63 -7.80 -7.79 2.04
N ASP A 64 -6.73 -8.25 2.68
CA ASP A 64 -6.05 -7.51 3.75
C ASP A 64 -5.39 -6.25 3.18
N GLN A 65 -4.83 -6.37 1.96
CA GLN A 65 -4.21 -5.26 1.28
C GLN A 65 -4.37 -5.35 -0.25
N ILE A 66 -4.64 -4.20 -0.85
CA ILE A 66 -4.68 -4.05 -2.31
C ILE A 66 -3.46 -3.26 -2.76
N LEU A 67 -2.78 -3.76 -3.79
CA LEU A 67 -1.58 -3.17 -4.36
C LEU A 67 -1.79 -2.76 -5.81
N VAL A 68 -1.23 -1.61 -6.15
CA VAL A 68 -1.28 -1.02 -7.50
C VAL A 68 0.07 -0.39 -7.88
N GLY A 69 0.24 0.00 -9.13
CA GLY A 69 1.46 0.63 -9.61
C GLY A 69 1.51 2.13 -9.37
N THR A 70 0.45 2.83 -9.77
CA THR A 70 0.47 4.30 -9.88
C THR A 70 -0.30 4.98 -8.77
N ASN A 71 0.14 6.19 -8.37
CA ASN A 71 -0.61 7.00 -7.41
C ASN A 71 -2.00 7.38 -7.92
N ARG A 72 -2.17 7.54 -9.23
CA ARG A 72 -3.48 7.83 -9.85
C ARG A 72 -4.46 6.69 -9.60
N THR A 73 -4.04 5.45 -9.84
CA THR A 73 -4.86 4.26 -9.58
C THR A 73 -5.11 4.09 -8.08
N ARG A 74 -4.08 4.28 -7.25
CA ARG A 74 -4.18 4.22 -5.79
C ARG A 74 -5.27 5.16 -5.25
N MET A 75 -5.27 6.43 -5.64
CA MET A 75 -6.26 7.41 -5.17
C MET A 75 -7.68 7.01 -5.60
N ARG A 76 -7.85 6.66 -6.88
CA ARG A 76 -9.15 6.25 -7.43
C ARG A 76 -9.70 5.01 -6.73
N TYR A 77 -8.85 4.02 -6.45
CA TYR A 77 -9.27 2.77 -5.82
C TYR A 77 -9.53 2.94 -4.33
N ASN A 78 -8.75 3.74 -3.61
CA ASN A 78 -9.07 4.10 -2.23
C ASN A 78 -10.46 4.74 -2.12
N GLN A 79 -10.78 5.69 -3.00
CA GLN A 79 -12.10 6.31 -3.04
C GLN A 79 -13.22 5.29 -3.35
N ARG A 80 -12.98 4.40 -4.32
CA ARG A 80 -13.96 3.36 -4.69
C ARG A 80 -14.20 2.37 -3.55
N LEU A 81 -13.15 1.93 -2.86
CA LEU A 81 -13.29 1.02 -1.73
C LEU A 81 -14.02 1.66 -0.55
N ARG A 82 -13.78 2.94 -0.27
CA ARG A 82 -14.55 3.67 0.72
C ARG A 82 -16.05 3.65 0.39
N GLN A 83 -16.39 3.92 -0.87
CA GLN A 83 -17.80 3.85 -1.33
C GLN A 83 -18.39 2.44 -1.16
N LEU A 84 -17.66 1.38 -1.52
CA LEU A 84 -18.07 -0.01 -1.33
C LEU A 84 -18.29 -0.37 0.14
N LYS A 85 -17.51 0.22 1.05
CA LYS A 85 -17.65 0.07 2.50
C LYS A 85 -18.73 0.97 3.11
N GLY A 86 -19.43 1.77 2.29
CA GLY A 86 -20.51 2.67 2.74
C GLY A 86 -20.02 3.99 3.32
N TYR A 87 -18.74 4.35 3.17
CA TYR A 87 -18.25 5.66 3.59
C TYR A 87 -18.61 6.73 2.56
N GLU A 88 -19.20 7.80 3.04
CA GLU A 88 -19.57 8.95 2.23
C GLU A 88 -18.65 10.14 2.48
N GLY A 89 -18.57 11.03 1.49
CA GLY A 89 -17.76 12.24 1.59
C GLY A 89 -16.26 12.00 1.37
N GLN A 90 -15.53 13.10 1.40
CA GLN A 90 -14.13 13.17 0.97
C GLN A 90 -13.14 12.87 2.11
N TYR A 91 -13.54 13.13 3.35
CA TYR A 91 -12.64 13.04 4.51
C TYR A 91 -12.84 11.76 5.33
N PRO A 92 -11.82 11.34 6.08
CA PRO A 92 -11.88 10.15 6.91
C PRO A 92 -13.01 10.18 7.94
N GLN A 93 -13.64 9.04 8.12
CA GLN A 93 -14.70 8.79 9.10
C GLN A 93 -14.28 7.65 10.04
N SER A 94 -15.00 7.46 11.13
CA SER A 94 -14.75 6.33 12.05
C SER A 94 -14.79 5.00 11.30
N GLY A 95 -13.77 4.17 11.49
CA GLY A 95 -13.56 2.90 10.81
C GLY A 95 -12.71 2.99 9.53
N ASP A 96 -12.45 4.19 8.99
CA ASP A 96 -11.56 4.32 7.81
C ASP A 96 -10.15 3.80 8.12
N LYS A 97 -9.55 3.12 7.14
CA LYS A 97 -8.17 2.62 7.18
C LYS A 97 -7.22 3.66 6.60
N LEU A 98 -6.19 4.01 7.37
CA LEU A 98 -5.17 4.99 7.00
C LEU A 98 -3.78 4.37 7.02
N VAL A 99 -2.87 4.95 6.25
CA VAL A 99 -1.43 4.66 6.27
C VAL A 99 -0.65 5.88 6.73
N CYS A 100 0.30 5.69 7.64
CA CYS A 100 1.24 6.73 8.05
C CYS A 100 2.26 6.99 6.94
N LEU A 101 2.52 8.26 6.63
CA LEU A 101 3.40 8.65 5.52
C LEU A 101 4.78 9.14 5.99
N ARG A 102 4.97 9.35 7.30
CA ARG A 102 6.21 9.89 7.83
C ARG A 102 6.51 9.36 9.23
N ASN A 103 7.79 9.03 9.47
CA ASN A 103 8.26 8.70 10.82
C ASN A 103 8.14 9.90 11.75
N ASP A 104 7.65 9.67 12.96
CA ASP A 104 7.68 10.61 14.07
C ASP A 104 8.01 9.85 15.36
N ALA A 105 9.26 9.94 15.81
CA ALA A 105 9.74 9.25 16.99
C ALA A 105 9.04 9.72 18.28
N THR A 106 8.54 10.97 18.32
CA THR A 106 7.88 11.52 19.52
C THR A 106 6.50 10.89 19.73
N LYS A 107 5.88 10.42 18.66
CA LYS A 107 4.56 9.78 18.65
C LYS A 107 4.64 8.27 18.39
N ASN A 108 5.84 7.72 18.24
CA ASN A 108 6.08 6.34 17.82
C ASN A 108 5.38 6.00 16.49
N LEU A 109 5.39 6.94 15.54
CA LEU A 109 4.83 6.74 14.21
C LEU A 109 5.91 6.21 13.27
N LEU A 110 5.60 5.13 12.56
CA LEU A 110 6.45 4.56 11.52
C LEU A 110 5.81 4.77 10.14
N ASN A 111 6.61 5.22 9.19
CA ASN A 111 6.19 5.34 7.80
C ASN A 111 5.78 3.97 7.24
N GLY A 112 4.57 3.86 6.72
CA GLY A 112 3.98 2.62 6.24
C GLY A 112 3.11 1.89 7.27
N SER A 113 3.14 2.26 8.57
CA SER A 113 2.26 1.65 9.56
C SER A 113 0.78 1.94 9.27
N MET A 114 -0.07 0.96 9.58
CA MET A 114 -1.50 0.98 9.28
C MET A 114 -2.30 1.34 10.53
N TRP A 115 -3.32 2.15 10.34
CA TRP A 115 -4.12 2.73 11.41
C TRP A 115 -5.59 2.77 11.03
N HIS A 116 -6.48 2.68 12.03
CA HIS A 116 -7.91 2.89 11.88
C HIS A 116 -8.36 4.15 12.59
N VAL A 117 -9.30 4.84 11.98
CA VAL A 117 -9.92 6.03 12.58
C VAL A 117 -10.93 5.60 13.64
N LEU A 118 -10.67 5.89 14.90
CA LEU A 118 -11.64 5.72 16.00
C LEU A 118 -12.67 6.84 16.00
N SER A 119 -12.21 8.07 15.81
CA SER A 119 -13.06 9.24 15.63
C SER A 119 -12.38 10.30 14.80
N ALA A 120 -13.15 10.99 13.96
CA ALA A 120 -12.73 12.18 13.24
C ALA A 120 -13.52 13.38 13.74
N GLY A 121 -12.82 14.52 13.89
CA GLY A 121 -13.49 15.77 14.21
C GLY A 121 -14.49 16.14 13.14
N LYS A 122 -15.57 16.85 13.53
CA LYS A 122 -16.54 17.39 12.58
C LYS A 122 -15.82 18.28 11.56
N GLU A 123 -16.35 18.32 10.37
CA GLU A 123 -15.84 19.18 9.30
C GLU A 123 -15.80 20.65 9.81
N THR A 124 -14.58 21.13 10.01
CA THR A 124 -14.34 22.47 10.52
C THR A 124 -13.81 23.36 9.38
N THR A 125 -13.84 24.67 9.56
CA THR A 125 -13.19 25.64 8.66
C THR A 125 -11.66 25.54 8.66
N HIS A 126 -11.08 24.74 9.58
CA HIS A 126 -9.64 24.51 9.66
C HIS A 126 -9.10 23.75 8.45
N ALA A 127 -7.85 24.05 8.08
CA ALA A 127 -7.14 23.34 7.00
C ALA A 127 -6.75 21.89 7.39
N TYR A 128 -6.98 21.47 8.63
CA TYR A 128 -6.64 20.15 9.15
C TYR A 128 -7.84 19.45 9.80
N LEU A 129 -7.74 18.14 9.91
CA LEU A 129 -8.68 17.27 10.60
C LEU A 129 -8.03 16.73 11.87
N PRO A 130 -8.60 16.99 13.06
CA PRO A 130 -8.23 16.28 14.27
C PRO A 130 -8.85 14.90 14.26
N MET A 131 -8.05 13.87 14.53
CA MET A 131 -8.50 12.47 14.56
C MET A 131 -7.92 11.74 15.75
N LEU A 132 -8.62 10.72 16.23
CA LEU A 132 -8.14 9.70 17.13
C LEU A 132 -7.99 8.42 16.31
N LEU A 133 -6.80 7.85 16.30
CA LEU A 133 -6.47 6.66 15.53
C LEU A 133 -6.11 5.51 16.47
N THR A 134 -6.28 4.27 16.00
CA THR A 134 -5.73 3.05 16.61
C THR A 134 -4.85 2.33 15.60
N SER A 135 -3.73 1.76 16.07
CA SER A 135 -2.83 0.98 15.21
C SER A 135 -3.37 -0.41 14.92
N GLU A 136 -3.05 -0.97 13.74
CA GLU A 136 -3.20 -2.39 13.46
C GLU A 136 -2.09 -3.21 14.15
N ASP A 137 -0.96 -2.59 14.48
CA ASP A 137 0.17 -3.23 15.14
C ASP A 137 -0.02 -3.23 16.66
N SER A 138 0.01 -4.41 17.26
CA SER A 138 -0.13 -4.60 18.70
C SER A 138 1.00 -4.00 19.54
N GLU A 139 2.18 -3.79 18.93
CA GLU A 139 3.33 -3.15 19.58
C GLU A 139 3.24 -1.62 19.59
N MET A 140 2.31 -1.06 18.81
CA MET A 140 2.10 0.39 18.73
C MET A 140 1.11 0.89 19.79
N PRO A 141 1.05 2.21 20.06
CA PRO A 141 0.06 2.79 20.96
C PRO A 141 -1.37 2.42 20.55
N THR A 142 -2.18 1.98 21.51
CA THR A 142 -3.58 1.59 21.27
C THR A 142 -4.45 2.73 20.74
N SER A 143 -4.07 3.98 21.04
CA SER A 143 -4.74 5.15 20.48
C SER A 143 -3.81 6.36 20.41
N LEU A 144 -3.94 7.14 19.33
CA LEU A 144 -3.12 8.31 19.07
C LEU A 144 -3.96 9.49 18.55
N LYS A 145 -3.79 10.67 19.16
CA LYS A 145 -4.38 11.90 18.64
C LYS A 145 -3.47 12.51 17.59
N VAL A 146 -4.03 12.76 16.41
CA VAL A 146 -3.32 13.35 15.27
C VAL A 146 -4.05 14.56 14.71
N LYS A 147 -3.31 15.41 13.99
CA LYS A 147 -3.85 16.52 13.19
C LYS A 147 -3.30 16.40 11.78
N VAL A 148 -4.15 16.06 10.82
CA VAL A 148 -3.75 15.79 9.43
C VAL A 148 -4.31 16.86 8.52
N LEU A 149 -3.49 17.40 7.62
CA LEU A 149 -3.96 18.38 6.63
C LEU A 149 -4.99 17.75 5.69
N LYS A 150 -6.08 18.44 5.43
CA LYS A 150 -7.13 18.02 4.50
C LYS A 150 -6.59 17.74 3.10
N SER A 151 -5.57 18.47 2.67
CA SER A 151 -4.92 18.31 1.37
C SER A 151 -4.33 16.93 1.10
N TYR A 152 -4.06 16.11 2.12
CA TYR A 152 -3.65 14.71 1.94
C TYR A 152 -4.77 13.87 1.36
N PHE A 153 -6.02 14.14 1.76
CA PHE A 153 -7.21 13.41 1.31
C PHE A 153 -7.82 13.97 0.02
N ASP A 154 -7.50 15.22 -0.31
CA ASP A 154 -7.92 15.88 -1.55
C ASP A 154 -7.04 15.50 -2.76
N GLY A 155 -5.98 14.72 -2.56
CA GLY A 155 -4.98 14.45 -3.58
C GLY A 155 -4.05 15.62 -3.91
N ASN A 156 -4.13 16.71 -3.12
CA ASN A 156 -3.41 17.97 -3.33
C ASN A 156 -2.29 18.20 -2.29
N PHE A 157 -1.75 17.13 -1.69
CA PHE A 157 -0.72 17.24 -0.66
C PHE A 157 0.55 18.00 -1.12
N SER A 158 0.83 18.03 -2.42
CA SER A 158 1.95 18.76 -3.00
C SER A 158 1.80 20.28 -2.93
N THR A 159 0.60 20.80 -2.67
CA THR A 159 0.33 22.26 -2.60
C THR A 159 0.63 22.87 -1.25
N ALA A 160 0.75 22.07 -0.20
CA ALA A 160 1.11 22.55 1.12
C ALA A 160 2.62 22.86 1.20
N SER A 161 3.00 24.05 1.70
CA SER A 161 4.41 24.38 1.91
C SER A 161 5.07 23.37 2.85
N TRP A 162 6.38 23.14 2.67
CA TRP A 162 7.15 22.17 3.46
C TRP A 162 7.07 22.43 4.98
N SER A 163 7.06 23.71 5.40
CA SER A 163 6.89 24.11 6.80
C SER A 163 5.52 23.70 7.36
N LYS A 164 4.44 23.84 6.57
CA LYS A 164 3.12 23.38 6.95
C LYS A 164 3.06 21.84 7.04
N GLN A 165 3.67 21.14 6.09
CA GLN A 165 3.71 19.68 6.13
C GLN A 165 4.43 19.14 7.36
N LYS A 166 5.48 19.82 7.85
CA LYS A 166 6.19 19.44 9.07
C LYS A 166 5.40 19.64 10.36
N ALA A 167 4.50 20.62 10.38
CA ALA A 167 3.73 20.98 11.57
C ALA A 167 2.54 20.03 11.84
N TYR A 168 2.23 19.15 10.88
CA TYR A 168 1.09 18.24 10.96
C TYR A 168 1.52 16.79 10.77
N ASP A 169 0.68 15.88 11.29
CA ASP A 169 0.83 14.45 11.06
C ASP A 169 0.48 14.13 9.60
N GLN A 170 1.14 13.13 9.04
CA GLN A 170 0.99 12.80 7.62
C GLN A 170 0.36 11.42 7.47
N PHE A 171 -0.89 11.39 7.04
CA PHE A 171 -1.66 10.19 6.78
C PHE A 171 -2.41 10.31 5.45
N ASP A 172 -2.66 9.17 4.83
CA ASP A 172 -3.51 9.03 3.66
C ASP A 172 -4.34 7.75 3.78
N TYR A 173 -5.29 7.51 2.89
CA TYR A 173 -6.06 6.28 2.86
C TYR A 173 -5.16 5.07 2.64
N GLY A 174 -5.36 4.01 3.43
CA GLY A 174 -4.54 2.81 3.49
C GLY A 174 -5.14 1.56 2.86
N TYR A 175 -6.35 1.62 2.28
CA TYR A 175 -6.97 0.44 1.65
C TYR A 175 -6.19 -0.05 0.43
N VAL A 176 -5.62 0.89 -0.34
CA VAL A 176 -4.83 0.61 -1.52
C VAL A 176 -3.51 1.32 -1.41
N LEU A 177 -2.41 0.59 -1.57
CA LEU A 177 -1.05 1.11 -1.58
C LEU A 177 -0.41 0.92 -2.95
N THR A 178 0.60 1.73 -3.27
CA THR A 178 1.49 1.38 -4.38
C THR A 178 2.45 0.29 -3.92
N VAL A 179 2.89 -0.57 -4.83
CA VAL A 179 3.90 -1.61 -4.54
C VAL A 179 5.15 -1.00 -3.90
N HIS A 180 5.59 0.17 -4.36
CA HIS A 180 6.72 0.88 -3.75
C HIS A 180 6.49 1.22 -2.28
N LYS A 181 5.26 1.65 -1.93
CA LYS A 181 4.91 1.99 -0.55
C LYS A 181 4.74 0.75 0.33
N ALA A 182 4.41 -0.39 -0.27
CA ALA A 182 4.24 -1.68 0.40
C ALA A 182 5.57 -2.42 0.67
N GLN A 183 6.71 -1.89 0.21
CA GLN A 183 8.02 -2.50 0.47
C GLN A 183 8.30 -2.53 1.98
N GLY A 184 8.72 -3.71 2.46
CA GLY A 184 8.94 -3.96 3.88
C GLY A 184 7.73 -4.50 4.65
N SER A 185 6.54 -4.51 4.05
CA SER A 185 5.32 -5.08 4.64
C SER A 185 4.91 -6.38 3.93
N GLN A 186 4.14 -7.22 4.62
CA GLN A 186 3.54 -8.45 4.09
C GLN A 186 2.14 -8.63 4.65
N TRP A 187 1.28 -9.34 3.93
CA TRP A 187 -0.11 -9.63 4.31
C TRP A 187 -0.50 -11.03 3.84
N ASP A 188 -1.41 -11.67 4.54
CA ASP A 188 -1.87 -13.03 4.22
C ASP A 188 -2.67 -13.06 2.91
N ASN A 189 -3.53 -12.05 2.67
CA ASN A 189 -4.37 -11.97 1.49
C ASN A 189 -4.15 -10.66 0.73
N VAL A 190 -3.48 -10.73 -0.41
CA VAL A 190 -3.12 -9.58 -1.24
C VAL A 190 -3.81 -9.65 -2.60
N VAL A 191 -4.45 -8.56 -2.99
CA VAL A 191 -4.89 -8.34 -4.38
C VAL A 191 -3.93 -7.38 -5.06
N LEU A 192 -3.20 -7.85 -6.05
CA LEU A 192 -2.28 -7.04 -6.87
C LEU A 192 -2.90 -6.77 -8.25
N PHE A 193 -3.14 -5.51 -8.56
CA PHE A 193 -3.49 -5.09 -9.91
C PHE A 193 -2.21 -4.86 -10.71
N ASP A 194 -1.99 -5.68 -11.72
CA ASP A 194 -0.81 -5.54 -12.56
C ASP A 194 -0.84 -4.23 -13.36
N GLU A 195 0.07 -3.34 -13.02
CA GLU A 195 0.39 -2.11 -13.71
C GLU A 195 1.88 -2.07 -14.09
N SER A 196 2.52 -3.23 -14.27
CA SER A 196 3.96 -3.36 -14.62
C SER A 196 4.32 -2.57 -15.87
N TYR A 197 3.39 -2.44 -16.83
CA TYR A 197 3.54 -1.65 -18.03
C TYR A 197 3.88 -0.17 -17.78
N ALA A 198 3.56 0.36 -16.60
CA ALA A 198 3.85 1.75 -16.23
C ALA A 198 5.33 1.98 -15.83
N PHE A 199 6.13 0.92 -15.72
CA PHE A 199 7.50 0.97 -15.18
C PHE A 199 8.60 0.63 -16.21
N ALA A 200 8.24 0.54 -17.47
CA ALA A 200 9.16 0.24 -18.57
C ALA A 200 10.11 -0.93 -18.23
N GLU A 201 11.43 -0.72 -18.27
CA GLU A 201 12.46 -1.74 -18.00
C GLU A 201 12.41 -2.33 -16.58
N ASN A 202 11.72 -1.68 -15.65
CA ASN A 202 11.59 -2.15 -14.26
C ASN A 202 10.26 -2.86 -13.99
N GLY A 203 9.42 -3.09 -15.01
CA GLY A 203 8.11 -3.72 -14.87
C GLY A 203 8.18 -5.10 -14.22
N GLU A 204 9.12 -5.92 -14.62
CA GLU A 204 9.35 -7.27 -14.07
C GLU A 204 9.74 -7.23 -12.59
N LYS A 205 10.64 -6.33 -12.22
CA LYS A 205 11.07 -6.13 -10.83
C LYS A 205 9.94 -5.61 -9.97
N TRP A 206 9.12 -4.72 -10.54
CA TRP A 206 7.94 -4.18 -9.87
C TRP A 206 6.91 -5.29 -9.60
N LEU A 207 6.61 -6.11 -10.61
CA LEU A 207 5.65 -7.22 -10.50
C LEU A 207 6.13 -8.27 -9.48
N TYR A 208 7.41 -8.67 -9.57
CA TYR A 208 8.05 -9.52 -8.56
C TYR A 208 7.88 -8.97 -7.15
N THR A 209 8.18 -7.68 -6.96
CA THR A 209 8.07 -7.03 -5.65
C THR A 209 6.63 -7.04 -5.13
N GLY A 210 5.66 -6.80 -6.01
CA GLY A 210 4.23 -6.83 -5.66
C GLY A 210 3.76 -8.23 -5.24
N ILE A 211 4.09 -9.27 -6.01
CA ILE A 211 3.70 -10.65 -5.72
C ILE A 211 4.31 -11.12 -4.38
N THR A 212 5.55 -10.77 -4.09
CA THR A 212 6.23 -11.13 -2.83
C THR A 212 5.73 -10.36 -1.61
N ARG A 213 4.65 -9.59 -1.70
CA ARG A 213 3.97 -8.97 -0.53
C ARG A 213 2.93 -9.90 0.08
N ALA A 214 2.51 -10.94 -0.62
CA ALA A 214 1.70 -12.02 -0.03
C ALA A 214 2.62 -12.97 0.76
N ALA A 215 2.16 -13.37 1.97
CA ALA A 215 2.89 -14.26 2.88
C ALA A 215 2.45 -15.73 2.71
#